data_8ae8ef8c50b28796fb5c8af6b85d3c8e
#
_entry.id   8ae8ef8c50b28796fb5c8af6b85d3c8e
#
_cell.length_a   1.000
_cell.length_b   1.000
_cell.length_c   1.000
_cell.angle_alpha   90.00
_cell.angle_beta   90.00
_cell.angle_gamma   90.00
#
_symmetry.space_group_name_H-M   'P 1'
#
loop_
_entity.id
_entity.type
_entity.pdbx_description
1 polymer ?
#
loop_
_entity_poly.entity_id
_entity_poly.type
_entity_poly.pdbx_seq_one_letter_code
_entity_poly.pdbx_strand_id
1 'polypeptide(L)'
;MSCNSNSDYTNNLKIFENRIVIITKQNRLLMNTELRKEKILNPLDTMEDWMNEVSDSNTQPNPNCMSIATVDSTGSPNSRMVLCKELDTKNGYLTFYTNYSSIKSEELKNNSKCSPLFHWDKF
;
A
#
# COMPACT_ATOMS: atom_id res chain seq x y z
N MET A 1 -22.60 -18.66 -19.49
CA MET A 1 -21.19 -18.20 -19.35
C MET A 1 -21.09 -17.38 -18.07
N SER A 2 -20.61 -17.98 -17.02
CA SER A 2 -20.40 -17.32 -15.72
C SER A 2 -18.93 -16.94 -15.60
N CYS A 3 -18.64 -15.65 -15.66
CA CYS A 3 -17.31 -15.14 -15.31
C CYS A 3 -17.22 -15.06 -13.77
N ASN A 4 -16.59 -16.05 -13.17
CA ASN A 4 -16.10 -15.95 -11.78
C ASN A 4 -14.78 -15.21 -11.80
N SER A 5 -14.80 -13.92 -11.51
CA SER A 5 -13.64 -13.12 -11.18
C SER A 5 -13.64 -12.87 -9.67
N ASN A 6 -13.25 -13.88 -8.90
CA ASN A 6 -12.89 -13.70 -7.50
C ASN A 6 -11.40 -13.35 -7.42
N SER A 7 -11.08 -12.09 -7.57
CA SER A 7 -9.81 -11.54 -7.10
C SER A 7 -10.05 -10.88 -5.74
N ASP A 8 -10.05 -11.69 -4.70
CA ASP A 8 -10.09 -11.19 -3.32
C ASP A 8 -8.77 -10.54 -2.94
N TYR A 9 -8.57 -9.31 -3.34
CA TYR A 9 -7.55 -8.43 -2.76
C TYR A 9 -8.07 -7.93 -1.41
N THR A 10 -8.00 -8.77 -0.39
CA THR A 10 -8.31 -8.34 0.97
C THR A 10 -7.08 -7.70 1.59
N ASN A 11 -7.00 -6.38 1.55
CA ASN A 11 -6.07 -5.63 2.39
C ASN A 11 -6.55 -5.76 3.84
N ASN A 12 -5.78 -6.41 4.70
CA ASN A 12 -6.07 -6.44 6.13
C ASN A 12 -5.50 -5.20 6.79
N LEU A 13 -6.37 -4.39 7.36
CA LEU A 13 -6.01 -3.24 8.16
C LEU A 13 -5.83 -3.67 9.61
N LYS A 14 -4.69 -3.36 10.22
CA LYS A 14 -4.47 -3.47 11.67
C LYS A 14 -4.25 -2.08 12.24
N ILE A 15 -5.01 -1.73 13.26
CA ILE A 15 -4.93 -0.44 13.95
C ILE A 15 -4.28 -0.70 15.31
N PHE A 16 -3.07 -0.14 15.51
CA PHE A 16 -2.37 -0.15 16.79
C PHE A 16 -1.96 1.27 17.15
N GLU A 17 -2.31 1.72 18.35
CA GLU A 17 -1.79 2.94 19.00
C GLU A 17 -1.37 4.07 18.04
N ASN A 18 -2.31 4.70 17.33
CA ASN A 18 -2.07 5.76 16.32
C ASN A 18 -1.35 5.32 15.04
N ARG A 19 -1.19 4.03 14.80
CA ARG A 19 -0.61 3.48 13.58
C ARG A 19 -1.67 2.79 12.75
N ILE A 20 -1.74 3.10 11.47
CA ILE A 20 -2.51 2.33 10.49
C ILE A 20 -1.52 1.54 9.66
N VAL A 21 -1.65 0.22 9.71
CA VAL A 21 -0.83 -0.71 8.95
C VAL A 21 -1.66 -1.26 7.81
N ILE A 22 -1.23 -1.01 6.58
CA ILE A 22 -1.85 -1.57 5.39
C ILE A 22 -1.11 -2.85 5.05
N ILE A 23 -1.81 -3.98 5.16
CA ILE A 23 -1.25 -5.28 4.80
C ILE A 23 -1.66 -5.59 3.37
N THR A 24 -0.70 -5.61 2.47
CA THR A 24 -0.89 -6.09 1.11
C THR A 24 -0.73 -7.61 1.12
N LYS A 25 -1.84 -8.35 1.03
CA LYS A 25 -1.76 -9.79 0.78
C LYS A 25 -1.35 -10.01 -0.67
N GLN A 26 -0.10 -10.33 -0.87
CA GLN A 26 0.34 -10.93 -2.12
C GLN A 26 -0.21 -12.36 -2.19
N ASN A 27 -1.27 -12.58 -2.97
CA ASN A 27 -1.66 -13.91 -3.37
C ASN A 27 -0.54 -14.49 -4.21
N ARG A 28 0.27 -15.34 -3.58
CA ARG A 28 1.25 -16.17 -4.24
C ARG A 28 0.48 -17.20 -5.10
N LEU A 29 0.10 -16.81 -6.30
CA LEU A 29 -0.28 -17.76 -7.33
C LEU A 29 0.96 -18.61 -7.64
N LEU A 30 0.98 -19.80 -7.05
CA LEU A 30 1.87 -20.88 -7.48
C LEU A 30 1.46 -21.27 -8.90
N MET A 31 1.95 -20.57 -9.88
CA MET A 31 1.99 -21.09 -11.23
C MET A 31 3.18 -22.05 -11.31
N ASN A 32 2.86 -23.35 -11.17
CA ASN A 32 3.72 -24.44 -11.60
C ASN A 32 3.91 -24.35 -13.12
N THR A 33 4.93 -23.67 -13.56
CA THR A 33 5.52 -23.83 -14.88
C THR A 33 7.02 -23.83 -14.71
N GLU A 34 7.64 -24.99 -14.96
CA GLU A 34 9.08 -25.25 -14.87
C GLU A 34 9.96 -24.42 -15.82
N LEU A 35 9.44 -23.36 -16.42
CA LEU A 35 10.14 -22.58 -17.46
C LEU A 35 10.50 -21.15 -17.09
N ARG A 36 10.29 -20.70 -15.85
CA ARG A 36 10.80 -19.39 -15.41
C ARG A 36 11.53 -19.50 -14.08
N LYS A 37 12.82 -19.83 -14.16
CA LYS A 37 13.81 -19.51 -13.12
C LYS A 37 14.13 -18.01 -13.11
N GLU A 38 13.20 -17.16 -13.46
CA GLU A 38 13.29 -15.75 -13.14
C GLU A 38 12.91 -15.62 -11.67
N LYS A 39 13.86 -15.15 -10.88
CA LYS A 39 13.63 -14.70 -9.50
C LYS A 39 12.34 -13.88 -9.50
N ILE A 40 11.25 -14.42 -8.93
CA ILE A 40 10.02 -13.67 -8.75
C ILE A 40 10.40 -12.54 -7.81
N LEU A 41 10.63 -11.36 -8.36
CA LEU A 41 10.94 -10.16 -7.60
C LEU A 41 9.69 -9.84 -6.78
N ASN A 42 9.85 -9.75 -5.47
CA ASN A 42 8.81 -9.21 -4.61
C ASN A 42 8.63 -7.72 -5.00
N PRO A 43 7.47 -7.29 -5.46
CA PRO A 43 7.27 -5.89 -5.88
C PRO A 43 7.54 -4.88 -4.77
N LEU A 44 7.43 -5.28 -3.50
CA LEU A 44 7.76 -4.42 -2.38
C LEU A 44 9.27 -4.23 -2.20
N ASP A 45 10.09 -5.23 -2.54
CA ASP A 45 11.56 -5.07 -2.56
C ASP A 45 11.96 -4.05 -3.63
N THR A 46 11.36 -4.14 -4.82
CA THR A 46 11.57 -3.15 -5.89
C THR A 46 11.11 -1.74 -5.46
N MET A 47 9.99 -1.64 -4.78
CA MET A 47 9.48 -0.37 -4.26
C MET A 47 10.41 0.21 -3.20
N GLU A 48 10.99 -0.61 -2.32
CA GLU A 48 11.99 -0.20 -1.33
C GLU A 48 13.24 0.35 -2.01
N ASP A 49 13.75 -0.35 -3.03
CA ASP A 49 14.90 0.09 -3.82
C ASP A 49 14.63 1.46 -4.47
N TRP A 50 13.48 1.65 -5.09
CA TRP A 50 13.08 2.94 -5.68
C TRP A 50 12.96 4.06 -4.64
N MET A 51 12.37 3.76 -3.49
CA MET A 51 12.25 4.73 -2.39
C MET A 51 13.62 5.18 -1.87
N ASN A 52 14.57 4.25 -1.76
CA ASN A 52 15.93 4.53 -1.37
C ASN A 52 16.65 5.39 -2.43
N GLU A 53 16.54 5.02 -3.71
CA GLU A 53 17.12 5.75 -4.81
C GLU A 53 16.61 7.21 -4.89
N VAL A 54 15.30 7.42 -4.75
CA VAL A 54 14.69 8.76 -4.72
C VAL A 54 15.17 9.56 -3.51
N SER A 55 15.30 8.91 -2.34
CA SER A 55 15.84 9.53 -1.13
C SER A 55 17.27 9.99 -1.31
N ASP A 56 18.13 9.12 -1.87
CA ASP A 56 19.55 9.38 -2.05
C ASP A 56 19.80 10.43 -3.14
N SER A 57 18.96 10.49 -4.15
CA SER A 57 19.07 11.48 -5.23
C SER A 57 18.83 12.91 -4.77
N ASN A 58 18.16 13.09 -3.63
CA ASN A 58 17.78 14.38 -3.06
C ASN A 58 17.04 15.32 -4.04
N THR A 59 16.36 14.75 -5.02
CA THR A 59 15.62 15.48 -6.07
C THR A 59 14.20 15.84 -5.66
N GLN A 60 13.72 15.20 -4.60
CA GLN A 60 12.36 15.35 -4.09
C GLN A 60 12.36 15.58 -2.57
N PRO A 61 11.65 16.59 -2.05
CA PRO A 61 11.73 16.98 -0.62
C PRO A 61 11.14 15.92 0.33
N ASN A 62 10.18 15.11 -0.13
CA ASN A 62 9.51 14.09 0.69
C ASN A 62 9.35 12.79 -0.11
N PRO A 63 10.41 12.01 -0.29
CA PRO A 63 10.36 10.79 -1.10
C PRO A 63 9.40 9.72 -0.53
N ASN A 64 9.14 9.75 0.77
CA ASN A 64 8.19 8.87 1.45
C ASN A 64 6.75 9.41 1.51
N CYS A 65 6.47 10.51 0.82
CA CYS A 65 5.12 11.04 0.72
C CYS A 65 4.28 10.19 -0.22
N MET A 66 3.07 9.81 0.24
CA MET A 66 2.12 9.04 -0.57
C MET A 66 0.72 9.64 -0.46
N SER A 67 -0.04 9.54 -1.53
CA SER A 67 -1.49 9.73 -1.48
C SER A 67 -2.14 8.46 -0.96
N ILE A 68 -3.14 8.58 -0.08
CA ILE A 68 -3.98 7.47 0.32
C ILE A 68 -5.43 7.78 0.03
N ALA A 69 -6.07 6.92 -0.76
CA ALA A 69 -7.49 6.97 -1.04
C ALA A 69 -8.25 6.03 -0.10
N THR A 70 -9.34 6.52 0.46
CA THR A 70 -10.27 5.79 1.32
C THR A 70 -11.70 6.08 0.85
N VAL A 71 -12.68 5.37 1.36
CA VAL A 71 -14.08 5.51 0.95
C VAL A 71 -14.94 5.76 2.17
N ASP A 72 -15.80 6.77 2.11
CA ASP A 72 -16.75 7.05 3.18
C ASP A 72 -17.95 6.09 3.21
N SER A 73 -18.85 6.28 4.17
CA SER A 73 -20.04 5.45 4.35
C SER A 73 -21.04 5.54 3.19
N THR A 74 -20.94 6.58 2.35
CA THR A 74 -21.80 6.76 1.15
C THR A 74 -21.20 6.15 -0.12
N GLY A 75 -19.96 5.69 -0.06
CA GLY A 75 -19.23 5.17 -1.21
C GLY A 75 -18.39 6.24 -1.93
N SER A 76 -18.33 7.47 -1.41
CA SER A 76 -17.52 8.53 -2.01
C SER A 76 -16.04 8.36 -1.69
N PRO A 77 -15.15 8.40 -2.69
CA PRO A 77 -13.71 8.31 -2.46
C PRO A 77 -13.14 9.64 -1.96
N ASN A 78 -12.27 9.56 -0.98
CA ASN A 78 -11.51 10.67 -0.44
C ASN A 78 -10.02 10.37 -0.54
N SER A 79 -9.21 11.36 -0.90
CA SER A 79 -7.76 11.22 -1.02
C SER A 79 -7.02 12.32 -0.28
N ARG A 80 -5.88 12.01 0.32
CA ARG A 80 -5.00 12.97 1.01
C ARG A 80 -3.57 12.45 1.05
N MET A 81 -2.64 13.38 1.26
CA MET A 81 -1.23 13.04 1.41
C MET A 81 -0.94 12.62 2.85
N VAL A 82 -0.12 11.59 3.01
CA VAL A 82 0.43 11.10 4.27
C VAL A 82 1.88 10.70 4.06
N LEU A 83 2.64 10.53 5.15
CA LEU A 83 4.02 10.05 5.07
C LEU A 83 4.06 8.56 5.40
N CYS A 84 4.59 7.76 4.48
CA CYS A 84 4.97 6.39 4.77
C CYS A 84 6.12 6.40 5.78
N LYS A 85 5.97 5.72 6.90
CA LYS A 85 6.96 5.67 7.98
C LYS A 85 7.74 4.37 7.99
N GLU A 86 7.15 3.32 7.45
CA GLU A 86 7.74 2.00 7.44
C GLU A 86 7.22 1.23 6.23
N LEU A 87 8.12 0.56 5.54
CA LEU A 87 7.84 -0.42 4.51
C LEU A 87 8.48 -1.74 4.94
N ASP A 88 7.66 -2.72 5.31
CA ASP A 88 8.13 -4.07 5.65
C ASP A 88 7.88 -5.00 4.47
N THR A 89 8.93 -5.23 3.69
CA THR A 89 8.87 -6.05 2.47
C THR A 89 8.69 -7.53 2.77
N LYS A 90 9.11 -7.99 3.95
CA LYS A 90 9.00 -9.40 4.37
C LYS A 90 7.56 -9.77 4.72
N ASN A 91 6.91 -8.92 5.49
CA ASN A 91 5.55 -9.15 5.97
C ASN A 91 4.49 -8.54 5.05
N GLY A 92 4.89 -7.71 4.09
CA GLY A 92 4.04 -7.17 3.04
C GLY A 92 3.13 -6.05 3.53
N TYR A 93 3.65 -5.10 4.32
CA TYR A 93 2.87 -3.94 4.76
C TYR A 93 3.66 -2.63 4.69
N LEU A 94 2.92 -1.54 4.66
CA LEU A 94 3.43 -0.20 4.87
C LEU A 94 2.65 0.49 6.00
N THR A 95 3.33 1.38 6.72
CA THR A 95 2.78 2.04 7.91
C THR A 95 2.80 3.55 7.74
N PHE A 96 1.72 4.20 8.11
CA PHE A 96 1.66 5.65 8.31
C PHE A 96 0.97 5.99 9.62
N TYR A 97 1.27 7.16 10.17
CA TYR A 97 0.67 7.62 11.41
C TYR A 97 -0.44 8.64 11.13
N THR A 98 -1.52 8.53 11.88
CA THR A 98 -2.64 9.45 11.79
C THR A 98 -3.39 9.57 13.11
N ASN A 99 -4.15 10.67 13.25
CA ASN A 99 -5.03 10.83 14.39
C ASN A 99 -6.28 9.96 14.24
N TYR A 100 -6.67 9.25 15.31
CA TYR A 100 -7.86 8.40 15.35
C TYR A 100 -9.18 9.15 15.13
N SER A 101 -9.24 10.42 15.46
CA SER A 101 -10.40 11.29 15.23
C SER A 101 -10.43 11.91 13.82
N SER A 102 -9.51 11.52 12.94
CA SER A 102 -9.50 12.01 11.57
C SER A 102 -10.54 11.29 10.71
N ILE A 103 -11.05 11.99 9.70
CA ILE A 103 -12.02 11.45 8.74
C ILE A 103 -11.52 10.15 8.12
N LYS A 104 -10.26 10.08 7.69
CA LYS A 104 -9.69 8.86 7.12
C LYS A 104 -9.67 7.67 8.08
N SER A 105 -9.49 7.93 9.38
CA SER A 105 -9.53 6.87 10.41
C SER A 105 -10.93 6.32 10.59
N GLU A 106 -11.94 7.18 10.54
CA GLU A 106 -13.33 6.78 10.59
C GLU A 106 -13.74 6.00 9.33
N GLU A 107 -13.36 6.49 8.16
CA GLU A 107 -13.58 5.80 6.88
C GLU A 107 -12.95 4.40 6.89
N LEU A 108 -11.71 4.27 7.34
CA LEU A 108 -10.99 2.99 7.40
C LEU A 108 -11.56 2.03 8.46
N LYS A 109 -12.18 2.51 9.53
CA LYS A 109 -12.92 1.66 10.47
C LYS A 109 -14.16 1.05 9.83
N ASN A 110 -14.85 1.83 8.99
CA ASN A 110 -16.07 1.40 8.32
C ASN A 110 -15.78 0.57 7.07
N ASN A 111 -14.75 0.92 6.33
CA ASN A 111 -14.30 0.21 5.13
C ASN A 111 -12.77 0.15 5.12
N SER A 112 -12.21 -1.02 5.39
CA SER A 112 -10.77 -1.24 5.45
C SER A 112 -10.04 -1.22 4.09
N LYS A 113 -10.76 -0.97 2.99
CA LYS A 113 -10.16 -0.87 1.65
C LYS A 113 -9.55 0.51 1.48
N CYS A 114 -8.30 0.54 1.03
CA CYS A 114 -7.62 1.78 0.69
C CYS A 114 -6.62 1.55 -0.45
N SER A 115 -6.23 2.63 -1.10
CA SER A 115 -5.23 2.59 -2.18
C SER A 115 -4.13 3.60 -1.90
N PRO A 116 -2.90 3.17 -1.58
CA PRO A 116 -1.74 4.04 -1.52
C PRO A 116 -1.17 4.28 -2.92
N LEU A 117 -0.66 5.48 -3.17
CA LEU A 117 0.02 5.87 -4.40
C LEU A 117 1.24 6.73 -4.05
N PHE A 118 2.42 6.30 -4.47
CA PHE A 118 3.63 7.11 -4.48
C PHE A 118 3.76 7.78 -5.85
N HIS A 119 4.27 9.00 -5.86
CA HIS A 119 4.56 9.74 -7.08
C HIS A 119 5.96 10.34 -6.98
N TRP A 120 6.84 9.92 -7.87
CA TRP A 120 8.22 10.39 -7.98
C TRP A 120 8.43 10.92 -9.41
N ASP A 121 8.34 12.23 -9.57
CA ASP A 121 8.26 12.90 -10.86
C ASP A 121 9.57 12.92 -11.68
N LYS A 122 10.68 12.57 -11.02
CA LYS A 122 12.02 12.53 -11.65
C LYS A 122 12.64 11.14 -11.64
N PHE A 123 11.80 10.13 -11.55
CA PHE A 123 12.24 8.76 -11.50
C PHE A 123 11.91 8.02 -12.79
#